data_fbd0fa331ef3ecb65f452e47084739ab
#
_entry.id   fbd0fa331ef3ecb65f452e47084739ab
#
_cell.length_a   1.000
_cell.length_b   1.000
_cell.length_c   1.000
_cell.angle_alpha   90.00
_cell.angle_beta   90.00
_cell.angle_gamma   90.00
#
_symmetry.space_group_name_H-M   'P 1'
#
loop_
_entity.id
_entity.type
_entity.pdbx_description
1 polymer ?
#
loop_
_entity_poly.entity_id
_entity_poly.type
_entity_poly.pdbx_seq_one_letter_code
_entity_poly.pdbx_strand_id
1 'polypeptide(L)'
;MIHATTRPSSPSLAAWLRREREETALLLRCIPATVVSLFVVSVICMNLLANKTLVQTEYLALDGGILISWLSFLCMDIITKHFGPRASNRIAVLAALVNLFVCAVFYVASVIPSNAGDYTALNGILGGTWFILLGSTVAFLVSAALNNALNWGIGRAFRRDPDGRAAFAARTYISTFVGQFVDNFLFALIVFVGFAPIYWDGFHWTVLQCATCALTGAVAEAVMEIVFSPFGYRAVKRWKALGVGREYLGRVREEEAA
;
A
#
# COMPACT_ATOMS: atom_id res chain seq x y z
N MET A 1 4.85 52.14 -15.92
CA MET A 1 3.69 51.20 -15.85
C MET A 1 4.21 49.86 -15.40
N ILE A 2 3.95 49.52 -14.14
CA ILE A 2 4.40 48.26 -13.51
C ILE A 2 3.27 47.28 -13.76
N HIS A 3 3.48 46.30 -14.64
CA HIS A 3 2.56 45.16 -14.80
C HIS A 3 2.60 44.31 -13.51
N ALA A 4 1.54 44.43 -12.71
CA ALA A 4 1.30 43.52 -11.61
C ALA A 4 0.98 42.13 -12.20
N THR A 5 1.91 41.19 -12.10
CA THR A 5 1.66 39.78 -12.36
C THR A 5 0.78 39.24 -11.23
N THR A 6 -0.51 39.14 -11.51
CA THR A 6 -1.44 38.44 -10.61
C THR A 6 -1.03 36.99 -10.52
N ARG A 7 -0.53 36.56 -9.38
CA ARG A 7 -0.33 35.13 -9.05
C ARG A 7 -1.69 34.42 -9.18
N PRO A 8 -1.77 33.27 -9.89
CA PRO A 8 -2.99 32.52 -9.96
C PRO A 8 -3.40 32.13 -8.53
N SER A 9 -4.62 32.47 -8.15
CA SER A 9 -5.20 32.09 -6.85
C SER A 9 -5.20 30.57 -6.74
N SER A 10 -4.72 30.04 -5.61
CA SER A 10 -4.81 28.61 -5.31
C SER A 10 -6.25 28.14 -5.48
N PRO A 11 -6.49 27.00 -6.16
CA PRO A 11 -7.85 26.50 -6.38
C PRO A 11 -8.54 26.28 -5.04
N SER A 12 -9.82 26.62 -4.94
CA SER A 12 -10.60 26.38 -3.73
C SER A 12 -10.61 24.88 -3.42
N LEU A 13 -10.67 24.52 -2.13
CA LEU A 13 -10.73 23.12 -1.67
C LEU A 13 -11.84 22.34 -2.42
N ALA A 14 -12.99 22.97 -2.64
CA ALA A 14 -14.10 22.38 -3.38
C ALA A 14 -13.77 22.07 -4.84
N ALA A 15 -13.03 22.98 -5.52
CA ALA A 15 -12.57 22.76 -6.90
C ALA A 15 -11.53 21.63 -6.97
N TRP A 16 -10.63 21.56 -5.98
CA TRP A 16 -9.65 20.49 -5.89
C TRP A 16 -10.33 19.12 -5.65
N LEU A 17 -11.26 19.01 -4.71
CA LEU A 17 -12.02 17.77 -4.43
C LEU A 17 -12.82 17.30 -5.65
N ARG A 18 -13.44 18.24 -6.36
CA ARG A 18 -14.19 17.93 -7.59
C ARG A 18 -13.26 17.35 -8.67
N ARG A 19 -12.10 17.95 -8.87
CA ARG A 19 -11.09 17.48 -9.82
C ARG A 19 -10.60 16.08 -9.45
N GLU A 20 -10.23 15.85 -8.18
CA GLU A 20 -9.78 14.52 -7.72
C GLU A 20 -10.85 13.45 -7.93
N ARG A 21 -12.13 13.78 -7.68
CA ARG A 21 -13.26 12.86 -7.93
C ARG A 21 -13.41 12.54 -9.42
N GLU A 22 -13.34 13.53 -10.29
CA GLU A 22 -13.47 13.34 -11.74
C GLU A 22 -12.32 12.50 -12.30
N GLU A 23 -11.08 12.75 -11.87
CA GLU A 23 -9.91 11.98 -12.28
C GLU A 23 -9.93 10.54 -11.76
N THR A 24 -10.37 10.34 -10.52
CA THR A 24 -10.55 8.99 -9.95
C THR A 24 -11.63 8.22 -10.70
N ALA A 25 -12.76 8.86 -11.03
CA ALA A 25 -13.83 8.24 -11.80
C ALA A 25 -13.36 7.85 -13.22
N LEU A 26 -12.58 8.72 -13.86
CA LEU A 26 -11.97 8.42 -15.16
C LEU A 26 -10.99 7.26 -15.07
N LEU A 27 -10.11 7.26 -14.07
CA LEU A 27 -9.16 6.17 -13.83
C LEU A 27 -9.90 4.83 -13.65
N LEU A 28 -10.94 4.79 -12.84
CA LEU A 28 -11.72 3.57 -12.57
C LEU A 28 -12.45 3.02 -13.80
N ARG A 29 -12.78 3.87 -14.76
CA ARG A 29 -13.32 3.42 -16.06
C ARG A 29 -12.25 2.85 -16.98
N CYS A 30 -11.04 3.34 -16.87
CA CYS A 30 -9.93 3.02 -17.74
C CYS A 30 -9.09 1.83 -17.28
N ILE A 31 -9.00 1.61 -15.96
CA ILE A 31 -8.16 0.57 -15.37
C ILE A 31 -8.87 -0.79 -15.42
N PRO A 32 -8.19 -1.88 -15.76
CA PRO A 32 -8.81 -3.21 -15.75
C PRO A 32 -9.32 -3.59 -14.34
N ALA A 33 -10.61 -3.90 -14.25
CA ALA A 33 -11.26 -4.22 -12.98
C ALA A 33 -10.58 -5.38 -12.24
N THR A 34 -10.02 -6.35 -12.97
CA THR A 34 -9.34 -7.53 -12.38
C THR A 34 -8.18 -7.11 -11.48
N VAL A 35 -7.31 -6.18 -11.92
CA VAL A 35 -6.15 -5.77 -11.10
C VAL A 35 -6.58 -4.97 -9.89
N VAL A 36 -7.61 -4.13 -10.02
CA VAL A 36 -8.16 -3.37 -8.88
C VAL A 36 -8.81 -4.31 -7.87
N SER A 37 -9.60 -5.28 -8.34
CA SER A 37 -10.24 -6.27 -7.47
C SER A 37 -9.21 -7.13 -6.75
N LEU A 38 -8.18 -7.64 -7.44
CA LEU A 38 -7.10 -8.41 -6.82
C LEU A 38 -6.36 -7.57 -5.78
N PHE A 39 -6.09 -6.30 -6.07
CA PHE A 39 -5.44 -5.40 -5.13
C PHE A 39 -6.29 -5.19 -3.87
N VAL A 40 -7.56 -4.80 -4.03
CA VAL A 40 -8.46 -4.56 -2.89
C VAL A 40 -8.65 -5.82 -2.04
N VAL A 41 -8.88 -6.98 -2.69
CA VAL A 41 -9.03 -8.25 -1.98
C VAL A 41 -7.76 -8.64 -1.26
N SER A 42 -6.57 -8.47 -1.87
CA SER A 42 -5.32 -8.79 -1.19
C SER A 42 -5.07 -7.90 0.03
N VAL A 43 -5.41 -6.60 -0.03
CA VAL A 43 -5.31 -5.69 1.12
C VAL A 43 -6.24 -6.11 2.25
N ILE A 44 -7.50 -6.46 1.95
CA ILE A 44 -8.46 -6.94 2.96
C ILE A 44 -7.98 -8.25 3.59
N CYS A 45 -7.59 -9.22 2.75
CA CYS A 45 -7.11 -10.53 3.22
C CYS A 45 -5.83 -10.40 4.05
N MET A 46 -4.87 -9.55 3.64
CA MET A 46 -3.63 -9.30 4.37
C MET A 46 -3.92 -8.80 5.78
N ASN A 47 -4.78 -7.79 5.93
CA ASN A 47 -5.13 -7.23 7.23
C ASN A 47 -5.94 -8.23 8.10
N LEU A 48 -6.84 -9.01 7.50
CA LEU A 48 -7.58 -10.05 8.23
C LEU A 48 -6.65 -11.18 8.70
N LEU A 49 -5.76 -11.64 7.84
CA LEU A 49 -4.80 -12.72 8.15
C LEU A 49 -3.73 -12.30 9.16
N ALA A 50 -3.43 -11.01 9.28
CA ALA A 50 -2.49 -10.49 10.28
C ALA A 50 -2.96 -10.72 11.72
N ASN A 51 -4.25 -11.02 11.95
CA ASN A 51 -4.75 -11.50 13.24
C ASN A 51 -4.18 -12.88 13.66
N LYS A 52 -3.53 -13.60 12.74
CA LYS A 52 -2.96 -14.92 13.01
C LYS A 52 -1.44 -14.87 12.93
N THR A 53 -0.77 -15.14 14.04
CA THR A 53 0.66 -15.44 14.05
C THR A 53 0.89 -16.85 13.51
N LEU A 54 1.66 -16.99 12.42
CA LEU A 54 2.01 -18.26 11.79
C LEU A 54 3.19 -18.94 12.49
N VAL A 55 4.18 -18.14 12.87
CA VAL A 55 5.39 -18.58 13.53
C VAL A 55 5.70 -17.61 14.65
N GLN A 56 6.02 -18.11 15.82
CA GLN A 56 6.57 -17.33 16.92
C GLN A 56 7.62 -18.15 17.66
N THR A 57 8.85 -17.66 17.61
CA THR A 57 10.01 -18.18 18.31
C THR A 57 10.61 -17.07 19.16
N GLU A 58 11.69 -17.35 19.90
CA GLU A 58 12.39 -16.32 20.67
C GLU A 58 12.85 -15.12 19.80
N TYR A 59 13.27 -15.38 18.56
CA TYR A 59 13.90 -14.39 17.70
C TYR A 59 13.07 -13.99 16.47
N LEU A 60 12.10 -14.80 16.06
CA LEU A 60 11.32 -14.61 14.85
C LEU A 60 9.84 -14.77 15.14
N ALA A 61 9.04 -13.83 14.67
CA ALA A 61 7.60 -13.98 14.56
C ALA A 61 7.15 -13.60 13.14
N LEU A 62 6.12 -14.28 12.63
CA LEU A 62 5.54 -14.02 11.33
C LEU A 62 4.02 -14.05 11.45
N ASP A 63 3.35 -13.04 10.93
CA ASP A 63 1.90 -13.02 10.82
C ASP A 63 1.40 -13.59 9.48
N GLY A 64 0.09 -13.86 9.40
CA GLY A 64 -0.52 -14.46 8.21
C GLY A 64 -0.62 -13.53 7.01
N GLY A 65 -0.44 -12.21 7.19
CA GLY A 65 -0.49 -11.24 6.11
C GLY A 65 0.58 -11.47 5.05
N ILE A 66 1.74 -12.01 5.45
CA ILE A 66 2.87 -12.31 4.54
C ILE A 66 2.48 -13.27 3.40
N LEU A 67 1.46 -14.11 3.58
CA LEU A 67 1.02 -15.06 2.56
C LEU A 67 0.46 -14.38 1.30
N ILE A 68 -0.06 -13.16 1.43
CA ILE A 68 -0.77 -12.46 0.35
C ILE A 68 -0.23 -11.05 0.08
N SER A 69 0.62 -10.48 0.94
CA SER A 69 1.15 -9.12 0.81
C SER A 69 1.83 -8.89 -0.53
N TRP A 70 2.61 -9.85 -1.02
CA TRP A 70 3.29 -9.80 -2.32
C TRP A 70 2.33 -9.52 -3.50
N LEU A 71 1.08 -9.99 -3.45
CA LEU A 71 0.11 -9.76 -4.52
C LEU A 71 -0.34 -8.30 -4.56
N SER A 72 -0.49 -7.66 -3.40
CA SER A 72 -0.79 -6.23 -3.33
C SER A 72 0.32 -5.39 -3.95
N PHE A 73 1.59 -5.69 -3.65
CA PHE A 73 2.74 -5.01 -4.24
C PHE A 73 2.83 -5.24 -5.76
N LEU A 74 2.63 -6.47 -6.23
CA LEU A 74 2.60 -6.76 -7.66
C LEU A 74 1.51 -5.98 -8.40
N CYS A 75 0.30 -5.89 -7.84
CA CYS A 75 -0.79 -5.12 -8.44
C CYS A 75 -0.45 -3.62 -8.48
N MET A 76 0.09 -3.07 -7.38
CA MET A 76 0.54 -1.68 -7.32
C MET A 76 1.63 -1.38 -8.35
N ASP A 77 2.58 -2.28 -8.52
CA ASP A 77 3.66 -2.17 -9.50
C ASP A 77 3.13 -2.13 -10.95
N ILE A 78 2.20 -3.03 -11.28
CA ILE A 78 1.55 -3.06 -12.59
C ILE A 78 0.81 -1.75 -12.86
N ILE A 79 0.05 -1.24 -11.88
CA ILE A 79 -0.69 0.02 -11.98
C ILE A 79 0.29 1.19 -12.16
N THR A 80 1.33 1.27 -11.32
CA THR A 80 2.33 2.34 -11.37
C THR A 80 3.07 2.37 -12.70
N LYS A 81 3.49 1.20 -13.20
CA LYS A 81 4.24 1.08 -14.47
C LYS A 81 3.41 1.43 -15.72
N HIS A 82 2.09 1.32 -15.64
CA HIS A 82 1.22 1.63 -16.78
C HIS A 82 0.53 2.98 -16.68
N PHE A 83 -0.04 3.30 -15.52
CA PHE A 83 -0.86 4.50 -15.28
C PHE A 83 -0.13 5.61 -14.52
N GLY A 84 1.05 5.32 -13.98
CA GLY A 84 1.85 6.26 -13.20
C GLY A 84 1.55 6.26 -11.69
N PRO A 85 2.41 6.92 -10.89
CA PRO A 85 2.33 6.89 -9.42
C PRO A 85 1.08 7.58 -8.86
N ARG A 86 0.54 8.61 -9.54
CA ARG A 86 -0.71 9.27 -9.12
C ARG A 86 -1.90 8.32 -9.18
N ALA A 87 -1.99 7.50 -10.25
CA ALA A 87 -3.04 6.48 -10.39
C ALA A 87 -2.95 5.42 -9.29
N SER A 88 -1.75 4.93 -9.04
CA SER A 88 -1.46 3.95 -7.99
C SER A 88 -1.87 4.46 -6.61
N ASN A 89 -1.52 5.70 -6.26
CA ASN A 89 -1.92 6.31 -4.99
C ASN A 89 -3.46 6.45 -4.85
N ARG A 90 -4.16 6.81 -5.93
CA ARG A 90 -5.64 6.86 -5.91
C ARG A 90 -6.28 5.49 -5.67
N ILE A 91 -5.75 4.46 -6.31
CA ILE A 91 -6.22 3.08 -6.07
C ILE A 91 -5.88 2.61 -4.66
N ALA A 92 -4.72 2.99 -4.12
CA ALA A 92 -4.36 2.70 -2.73
C ALA A 92 -5.32 3.37 -1.73
N VAL A 93 -5.66 4.64 -1.94
CA VAL A 93 -6.65 5.35 -1.12
C VAL A 93 -8.03 4.69 -1.23
N LEU A 94 -8.45 4.30 -2.44
CA LEU A 94 -9.72 3.57 -2.63
C LEU A 94 -9.72 2.24 -1.85
N ALA A 95 -8.65 1.46 -1.95
CA ALA A 95 -8.53 0.20 -1.21
C ALA A 95 -8.56 0.42 0.31
N ALA A 96 -7.89 1.47 0.81
CA ALA A 96 -7.95 1.84 2.23
C ALA A 96 -9.38 2.21 2.68
N LEU A 97 -10.13 2.96 1.87
CA LEU A 97 -11.52 3.30 2.15
C LEU A 97 -12.43 2.06 2.15
N VAL A 98 -12.26 1.16 1.18
CA VAL A 98 -13.01 -0.11 1.14
C VAL A 98 -12.65 -0.97 2.35
N ASN A 99 -11.39 -1.05 2.71
CA ASN A 99 -10.93 -1.81 3.88
C ASN A 99 -11.48 -1.21 5.19
N LEU A 100 -11.52 0.13 5.31
CA LEU A 100 -12.15 0.79 6.45
C LEU A 100 -13.65 0.46 6.55
N PHE A 101 -14.37 0.44 5.43
CA PHE A 101 -15.77 0.01 5.39
C PHE A 101 -15.93 -1.44 5.85
N VAL A 102 -15.08 -2.36 5.34
CA VAL A 102 -15.08 -3.78 5.76
C VAL A 102 -14.80 -3.93 7.25
N CYS A 103 -13.83 -3.17 7.80
CA CYS A 103 -13.57 -3.15 9.23
C CYS A 103 -14.75 -2.65 10.06
N ALA A 104 -15.46 -1.63 9.58
CA ALA A 104 -16.68 -1.16 10.24
C ALA A 104 -17.77 -2.24 10.26
N VAL A 105 -17.97 -2.97 9.16
CA VAL A 105 -18.89 -4.10 9.08
C VAL A 105 -18.48 -5.23 10.03
N PHE A 106 -17.19 -5.57 10.08
CA PHE A 106 -16.67 -6.59 10.98
C PHE A 106 -16.85 -6.19 12.45
N TYR A 107 -16.59 -4.94 12.80
CA TYR A 107 -16.81 -4.43 14.14
C TYR A 107 -18.28 -4.53 14.55
N VAL A 108 -19.20 -4.07 13.69
CA VAL A 108 -20.64 -4.20 13.94
C VAL A 108 -21.04 -5.67 14.12
N ALA A 109 -20.57 -6.55 13.25
CA ALA A 109 -20.85 -7.99 13.36
C ALA A 109 -20.31 -8.59 14.68
N SER A 110 -19.16 -8.12 15.17
CA SER A 110 -18.53 -8.62 16.39
C SER A 110 -19.28 -8.25 17.67
N VAL A 111 -20.05 -7.15 17.67
CA VAL A 111 -20.81 -6.68 18.83
C VAL A 111 -22.26 -7.14 18.84
N ILE A 112 -22.78 -7.69 17.72
CA ILE A 112 -24.14 -8.24 17.67
C ILE A 112 -24.16 -9.59 18.38
N PRO A 113 -24.99 -9.77 19.43
CA PRO A 113 -25.07 -11.04 20.13
C PRO A 113 -25.71 -12.13 19.24
N SER A 114 -25.19 -13.36 19.35
CA SER A 114 -25.77 -14.53 18.70
C SER A 114 -26.50 -15.39 19.74
N ASN A 115 -27.66 -15.90 19.36
CA ASN A 115 -28.39 -16.91 20.13
C ASN A 115 -28.17 -18.36 19.62
N ALA A 116 -27.36 -18.51 18.56
CA ALA A 116 -27.11 -19.80 17.91
C ALA A 116 -25.85 -20.51 18.42
N GLY A 117 -25.00 -19.85 19.20
CA GLY A 117 -23.77 -20.44 19.75
C GLY A 117 -22.79 -19.39 20.25
N ASP A 118 -21.66 -19.86 20.76
CA ASP A 118 -20.55 -19.01 21.20
C ASP A 118 -19.61 -18.72 20.02
N TYR A 119 -19.48 -17.45 19.69
CA TYR A 119 -18.60 -16.93 18.62
C TYR A 119 -17.49 -16.03 19.16
N THR A 120 -17.12 -16.16 20.44
CA THR A 120 -16.17 -15.28 21.13
C THR A 120 -14.84 -15.16 20.37
N ALA A 121 -14.27 -16.26 19.89
CA ALA A 121 -13.02 -16.26 19.12
C ALA A 121 -13.15 -15.50 17.79
N LEU A 122 -14.25 -15.73 17.06
CA LEU A 122 -14.52 -15.03 15.81
C LEU A 122 -14.76 -13.53 16.04
N ASN A 123 -15.55 -13.20 17.07
CA ASN A 123 -15.84 -11.82 17.44
C ASN A 123 -14.56 -11.07 17.86
N GLY A 124 -13.63 -11.74 18.56
CA GLY A 124 -12.32 -11.19 18.91
C GLY A 124 -11.49 -10.82 17.68
N ILE A 125 -11.48 -11.68 16.65
CA ILE A 125 -10.81 -11.43 15.38
C ILE A 125 -11.47 -10.27 14.63
N LEU A 126 -12.78 -10.33 14.43
CA LEU A 126 -13.51 -9.29 13.68
C LEU A 126 -13.44 -7.93 14.37
N GLY A 127 -13.60 -7.89 15.69
CA GLY A 127 -13.55 -6.66 16.49
C GLY A 127 -12.14 -6.07 16.58
N GLY A 128 -11.08 -6.88 16.46
CA GLY A 128 -9.68 -6.44 16.51
C GLY A 128 -9.12 -5.91 15.18
N THR A 129 -9.77 -6.17 14.05
CA THR A 129 -9.23 -5.83 12.72
C THR A 129 -9.00 -4.33 12.51
N TRP A 130 -9.69 -3.45 13.23
CA TRP A 130 -9.55 -2.00 13.09
C TRP A 130 -8.17 -1.46 13.46
N PHE A 131 -7.53 -1.98 14.52
CA PHE A 131 -6.20 -1.50 14.92
C PHE A 131 -5.10 -2.05 14.00
N ILE A 132 -5.32 -3.21 13.37
CA ILE A 132 -4.47 -3.73 12.30
C ILE A 132 -4.51 -2.79 11.10
N LEU A 133 -5.71 -2.35 10.67
CA LEU A 133 -5.86 -1.35 9.61
C LEU A 133 -5.19 -0.04 9.97
N LEU A 134 -5.34 0.44 11.21
CA LEU A 134 -4.69 1.67 11.65
C LEU A 134 -3.16 1.54 11.57
N GLY A 135 -2.61 0.45 12.10
CA GLY A 135 -1.18 0.14 12.02
C GLY A 135 -0.68 0.08 10.58
N SER A 136 -1.39 -0.63 9.72
CA SER A 136 -1.08 -0.75 8.29
C SER A 136 -1.11 0.63 7.58
N THR A 137 -2.11 1.46 7.87
CA THR A 137 -2.23 2.79 7.24
C THR A 137 -1.08 3.71 7.67
N VAL A 138 -0.76 3.75 8.97
CA VAL A 138 0.34 4.58 9.48
C VAL A 138 1.68 4.11 8.94
N ALA A 139 1.94 2.81 8.95
CA ALA A 139 3.15 2.22 8.43
C ALA A 139 3.34 2.57 6.94
N PHE A 140 2.30 2.37 6.13
CA PHE A 140 2.29 2.73 4.70
C PHE A 140 2.62 4.21 4.46
N LEU A 141 2.00 5.13 5.19
CA LEU A 141 2.25 6.57 5.01
C LEU A 141 3.70 6.95 5.33
N VAL A 142 4.25 6.40 6.40
CA VAL A 142 5.64 6.67 6.81
C VAL A 142 6.62 6.02 5.84
N SER A 143 6.39 4.77 5.45
CA SER A 143 7.25 4.04 4.52
C SER A 143 7.25 4.68 3.13
N ALA A 144 6.11 5.16 2.64
CA ALA A 144 6.00 5.89 1.38
C ALA A 144 6.78 7.21 1.41
N ALA A 145 6.69 7.97 2.51
CA ALA A 145 7.45 9.21 2.68
C ALA A 145 8.97 8.93 2.71
N LEU A 146 9.39 7.89 3.43
CA LEU A 146 10.79 7.48 3.50
C LEU A 146 11.32 6.99 2.14
N ASN A 147 10.54 6.16 1.44
CA ASN A 147 10.87 5.69 0.09
C ASN A 147 11.12 6.88 -0.87
N ASN A 148 10.25 7.89 -0.84
CA ASN A 148 10.40 9.10 -1.63
C ASN A 148 11.67 9.89 -1.25
N ALA A 149 11.94 10.03 0.06
CA ALA A 149 13.13 10.73 0.55
C ALA A 149 14.42 10.00 0.15
N LEU A 150 14.46 8.67 0.28
CA LEU A 150 15.59 7.84 -0.13
C LEU A 150 15.82 7.91 -1.65
N ASN A 151 14.77 7.79 -2.43
CA ASN A 151 14.84 7.90 -3.89
C ASN A 151 15.45 9.25 -4.31
N TRP A 152 15.01 10.35 -3.71
CA TRP A 152 15.57 11.68 -3.95
C TRP A 152 17.03 11.79 -3.46
N GLY A 153 17.36 11.30 -2.26
CA GLY A 153 18.71 11.33 -1.70
C GLY A 153 19.72 10.53 -2.51
N ILE A 154 19.33 9.30 -2.93
CA ILE A 154 20.17 8.46 -3.80
C ILE A 154 20.39 9.15 -5.15
N GLY A 155 19.34 9.77 -5.74
CA GLY A 155 19.47 10.53 -6.98
C GLY A 155 20.49 11.68 -6.87
N ARG A 156 20.59 12.35 -5.72
CA ARG A 156 21.62 13.38 -5.47
C ARG A 156 23.02 12.81 -5.28
N ALA A 157 23.16 11.60 -4.76
CA ALA A 157 24.47 10.94 -4.61
C ALA A 157 25.08 10.61 -6.00
N PHE A 158 24.28 10.27 -6.98
CA PHE A 158 24.72 10.00 -8.36
C PHE A 158 24.78 11.25 -9.24
N ARG A 159 25.40 12.34 -8.74
CA ARG A 159 25.41 13.66 -9.42
C ARG A 159 25.95 13.66 -10.85
N ARG A 160 26.85 12.72 -11.21
CA ARG A 160 27.48 12.67 -12.53
C ARG A 160 26.60 12.02 -13.59
N ASP A 161 25.76 11.05 -13.20
CA ASP A 161 24.84 10.34 -14.08
C ASP A 161 23.60 9.88 -13.28
N PRO A 162 22.68 10.81 -12.97
CA PRO A 162 21.51 10.51 -12.14
C PRO A 162 20.50 9.59 -12.82
N ASP A 163 20.54 9.49 -14.14
CA ASP A 163 19.66 8.65 -14.96
C ASP A 163 20.35 7.39 -15.50
N GLY A 164 21.61 7.18 -15.12
CA GLY A 164 22.37 5.98 -15.46
C GLY A 164 21.79 4.71 -14.85
N ARG A 165 22.10 3.55 -15.48
CA ARG A 165 21.59 2.25 -15.05
C ARG A 165 21.88 1.95 -13.58
N ALA A 166 23.07 2.30 -13.09
CA ALA A 166 23.46 2.08 -11.70
C ALA A 166 22.66 2.96 -10.72
N ALA A 167 22.47 4.24 -11.06
CA ALA A 167 21.66 5.17 -10.30
C ALA A 167 20.20 4.71 -10.24
N PHE A 168 19.64 4.33 -11.40
CA PHE A 168 18.29 3.81 -11.50
C PHE A 168 18.10 2.54 -10.68
N ALA A 169 19.00 1.56 -10.80
CA ALA A 169 18.94 0.32 -10.04
C ALA A 169 19.04 0.58 -8.51
N ALA A 170 20.02 1.40 -8.09
CA ALA A 170 20.16 1.75 -6.68
C ALA A 170 18.92 2.47 -6.13
N ARG A 171 18.38 3.44 -6.87
CA ARG A 171 17.14 4.14 -6.50
C ARG A 171 15.96 3.19 -6.35
N THR A 172 15.78 2.27 -7.30
CA THR A 172 14.66 1.33 -7.28
C THR A 172 14.81 0.29 -6.18
N TYR A 173 15.92 -0.46 -6.17
CA TYR A 173 16.03 -1.59 -5.26
C TYR A 173 16.27 -1.19 -3.80
N ILE A 174 17.13 -0.19 -3.54
CA ILE A 174 17.41 0.22 -2.17
C ILE A 174 16.21 0.92 -1.55
N SER A 175 15.59 1.87 -2.26
CA SER A 175 14.46 2.59 -1.70
C SER A 175 13.25 1.69 -1.48
N THR A 176 13.00 0.74 -2.39
CA THR A 176 11.88 -0.21 -2.26
C THR A 176 12.12 -1.17 -1.11
N PHE A 177 13.31 -1.80 -1.04
CA PHE A 177 13.63 -2.74 0.04
C PHE A 177 13.57 -2.08 1.43
N VAL A 178 14.17 -0.88 1.57
CA VAL A 178 14.12 -0.13 2.83
C VAL A 178 12.70 0.32 3.15
N GLY A 179 11.95 0.77 2.14
CA GLY A 179 10.53 1.12 2.29
C GLY A 179 9.71 -0.04 2.82
N GLN A 180 9.83 -1.23 2.21
CA GLN A 180 9.14 -2.46 2.65
C GLN A 180 9.56 -2.89 4.05
N PHE A 181 10.86 -2.85 4.35
CA PHE A 181 11.34 -3.14 5.71
C PHE A 181 10.71 -2.20 6.75
N VAL A 182 10.71 -0.90 6.48
CA VAL A 182 10.14 0.09 7.41
C VAL A 182 8.62 -0.05 7.53
N ASP A 183 7.94 -0.34 6.43
CA ASP A 183 6.50 -0.63 6.44
C ASP A 183 6.17 -1.79 7.37
N ASN A 184 6.78 -2.95 7.13
CA ASN A 184 6.59 -4.16 7.91
C ASN A 184 7.00 -3.96 9.38
N PHE A 185 8.10 -3.24 9.64
CA PHE A 185 8.59 -2.98 10.99
C PHE A 185 7.65 -2.07 11.79
N LEU A 186 7.22 -0.97 11.20
CA LEU A 186 6.28 -0.05 11.86
C LEU A 186 4.92 -0.71 12.07
N PHE A 187 4.44 -1.45 11.07
CA PHE A 187 3.23 -2.25 11.22
C PHE A 187 3.31 -3.18 12.43
N ALA A 188 4.37 -4.00 12.50
CA ALA A 188 4.57 -4.95 13.59
C ALA A 188 4.69 -4.26 14.96
N LEU A 189 5.41 -3.13 15.04
CA LEU A 189 5.52 -2.34 16.27
C LEU A 189 4.16 -1.80 16.72
N ILE A 190 3.40 -1.18 15.82
CA ILE A 190 2.11 -0.58 16.16
C ILE A 190 1.12 -1.67 16.58
N VAL A 191 1.03 -2.74 15.80
CA VAL A 191 0.04 -3.79 16.05
C VAL A 191 0.44 -4.69 17.22
N PHE A 192 1.63 -5.32 17.16
CA PHE A 192 1.97 -6.41 18.09
C PHE A 192 2.68 -5.93 19.37
N VAL A 193 3.27 -4.73 19.37
CA VAL A 193 3.83 -4.13 20.59
C VAL A 193 2.87 -3.10 21.19
N GLY A 194 2.17 -2.34 20.35
CA GLY A 194 1.29 -1.26 20.81
C GLY A 194 -0.11 -1.76 21.19
N PHE A 195 -0.85 -2.34 20.24
CA PHE A 195 -2.27 -2.65 20.43
C PHE A 195 -2.55 -4.07 20.95
N ALA A 196 -1.84 -5.09 20.46
CA ALA A 196 -2.09 -6.48 20.82
C ALA A 196 -2.06 -6.76 22.32
N PRO A 197 -1.16 -6.21 23.14
CA PRO A 197 -1.18 -6.40 24.59
C PRO A 197 -2.47 -5.95 25.26
N ILE A 198 -3.15 -4.95 24.67
CA ILE A 198 -4.38 -4.35 25.23
C ILE A 198 -5.61 -5.16 24.80
N TYR A 199 -5.64 -5.63 23.54
CA TYR A 199 -6.83 -6.23 22.93
C TYR A 199 -6.77 -7.74 22.80
N TRP A 200 -5.59 -8.38 22.94
CA TRP A 200 -5.37 -9.81 22.84
C TRP A 200 -4.76 -10.40 24.11
N ASP A 201 -5.36 -10.12 25.25
CA ASP A 201 -5.06 -10.71 26.57
C ASP A 201 -3.56 -10.74 26.93
N GLY A 202 -2.86 -9.64 26.66
CA GLY A 202 -1.42 -9.51 26.95
C GLY A 202 -0.49 -10.12 25.90
N PHE A 203 -1.03 -10.64 24.79
CA PHE A 203 -0.20 -11.12 23.68
C PHE A 203 0.65 -9.99 23.10
N HIS A 204 1.93 -10.20 22.95
CA HIS A 204 2.83 -9.21 22.37
C HIS A 204 4.04 -9.86 21.70
N TRP A 205 4.65 -9.11 20.78
CA TRP A 205 5.96 -9.43 20.24
C TRP A 205 7.04 -8.53 20.86
N THR A 206 8.27 -9.03 20.87
CA THR A 206 9.43 -8.22 21.20
C THR A 206 9.82 -7.34 19.99
N VAL A 207 10.55 -6.25 20.24
CA VAL A 207 11.09 -5.40 19.17
C VAL A 207 11.99 -6.19 18.21
N LEU A 208 12.73 -7.20 18.75
CA LEU A 208 13.55 -8.07 17.92
C LEU A 208 12.71 -8.95 17.00
N GLN A 209 11.61 -9.50 17.48
CA GLN A 209 10.65 -10.25 16.66
C GLN A 209 10.04 -9.36 15.56
N CYS A 210 9.70 -8.11 15.88
CA CYS A 210 9.22 -7.15 14.87
C CYS A 210 10.28 -6.88 13.79
N ALA A 211 11.54 -6.70 14.17
CA ALA A 211 12.63 -6.45 13.23
C ALA A 211 12.92 -7.66 12.33
N THR A 212 12.91 -8.87 12.89
CA THR A 212 13.12 -10.10 12.12
C THR A 212 11.92 -10.44 11.23
N CYS A 213 10.69 -10.17 11.68
CA CYS A 213 9.49 -10.24 10.85
C CYS A 213 9.60 -9.30 9.66
N ALA A 214 9.96 -8.03 9.91
CA ALA A 214 10.10 -7.03 8.87
C ALA A 214 11.18 -7.39 7.84
N LEU A 215 12.31 -7.90 8.29
CA LEU A 215 13.38 -8.35 7.39
C LEU A 215 12.94 -9.55 6.55
N THR A 216 12.32 -10.54 7.18
CA THR A 216 11.81 -11.74 6.50
C THR A 216 10.72 -11.37 5.50
N GLY A 217 9.79 -10.48 5.87
CA GLY A 217 8.76 -9.95 5.00
C GLY A 217 9.35 -9.24 3.78
N ALA A 218 10.26 -8.29 3.99
CA ALA A 218 10.90 -7.55 2.90
C ALA A 218 11.68 -8.47 1.93
N VAL A 219 12.39 -9.48 2.46
CA VAL A 219 13.07 -10.48 1.62
C VAL A 219 12.07 -11.36 0.85
N ALA A 220 11.03 -11.85 1.51
CA ALA A 220 10.00 -12.66 0.87
C ALA A 220 9.28 -11.89 -0.24
N GLU A 221 8.91 -10.65 0.00
CA GLU A 221 8.29 -9.76 -0.98
C GLU A 221 9.22 -9.49 -2.18
N ALA A 222 10.51 -9.23 -1.92
CA ALA A 222 11.50 -9.05 -2.99
C ALA A 222 11.65 -10.33 -3.84
N VAL A 223 11.69 -11.52 -3.23
CA VAL A 223 11.75 -12.80 -3.95
C VAL A 223 10.48 -13.00 -4.79
N MET A 224 9.31 -12.75 -4.22
CA MET A 224 8.04 -12.87 -4.93
C MET A 224 7.92 -11.84 -6.06
N GLU A 225 8.42 -10.62 -5.88
CA GLU A 225 8.49 -9.62 -6.93
C GLU A 225 9.35 -10.13 -8.10
N ILE A 226 10.51 -10.72 -7.85
CA ILE A 226 11.36 -11.32 -8.89
C ILE A 226 10.62 -12.43 -9.62
N VAL A 227 9.97 -13.36 -8.90
CA VAL A 227 9.25 -14.51 -9.47
C VAL A 227 8.05 -14.08 -10.32
N PHE A 228 7.29 -13.08 -9.86
CA PHE A 228 6.04 -12.65 -10.50
C PHE A 228 6.21 -11.44 -11.43
N SER A 229 7.34 -10.74 -11.41
CA SER A 229 7.60 -9.59 -12.31
C SER A 229 7.42 -9.92 -13.81
N PRO A 230 7.74 -11.13 -14.32
CA PRO A 230 7.47 -11.48 -15.72
C PRO A 230 5.97 -11.43 -16.07
N PHE A 231 5.07 -11.79 -15.13
CA PHE A 231 3.63 -11.70 -15.34
C PHE A 231 3.19 -10.22 -15.36
N GLY A 232 3.69 -9.42 -14.44
CA GLY A 232 3.44 -7.97 -14.42
C GLY A 232 3.93 -7.29 -15.70
N TYR A 233 5.14 -7.63 -16.16
CA TYR A 233 5.68 -7.11 -17.42
C TYR A 233 4.81 -7.47 -18.63
N ARG A 234 4.36 -8.74 -18.73
CA ARG A 234 3.46 -9.18 -19.80
C ARG A 234 2.13 -8.44 -19.76
N ALA A 235 1.56 -8.25 -18.58
CA ALA A 235 0.32 -7.50 -18.40
C ALA A 235 0.46 -6.05 -18.88
N VAL A 236 1.49 -5.34 -18.44
CA VAL A 236 1.78 -3.95 -18.85
C VAL A 236 2.02 -3.86 -20.36
N LYS A 237 2.81 -4.78 -20.93
CA LYS A 237 3.06 -4.81 -22.38
C LYS A 237 1.78 -5.02 -23.17
N ARG A 238 0.91 -5.95 -22.74
CA ARG A 238 -0.39 -6.21 -23.35
C ARG A 238 -1.31 -4.97 -23.26
N TRP A 239 -1.35 -4.32 -22.12
CA TRP A 239 -2.16 -3.11 -21.93
C TRP A 239 -1.68 -1.95 -22.84
N LYS A 240 -0.37 -1.77 -22.97
CA LYS A 240 0.19 -0.79 -23.91
C LYS A 240 -0.20 -1.11 -25.35
N ALA A 241 -0.10 -2.38 -25.77
CA ALA A 241 -0.48 -2.80 -27.13
C ALA A 241 -1.97 -2.62 -27.42
N LEU A 242 -2.85 -2.89 -26.44
CA LEU A 242 -4.29 -2.71 -26.54
C LEU A 242 -4.74 -1.26 -26.33
N GLY A 243 -3.85 -0.36 -25.93
CA GLY A 243 -4.17 1.02 -25.63
C GLY A 243 -5.08 1.21 -24.43
N VAL A 244 -4.96 0.32 -23.44
CA VAL A 244 -5.73 0.42 -22.20
C VAL A 244 -5.46 1.76 -21.52
N GLY A 245 -6.52 2.46 -21.14
CA GLY A 245 -6.42 3.72 -20.41
C GLY A 245 -5.92 4.93 -21.21
N ARG A 246 -5.98 4.91 -22.54
CA ARG A 246 -5.52 6.03 -23.40
C ARG A 246 -6.14 7.36 -23.00
N GLU A 247 -7.42 7.38 -22.63
CA GLU A 247 -8.14 8.58 -22.22
C GLU A 247 -7.53 9.19 -20.94
N TYR A 248 -7.31 8.37 -19.92
CA TYR A 248 -6.67 8.80 -18.67
C TYR A 248 -5.22 9.26 -18.91
N LEU A 249 -4.45 8.47 -19.65
CA LEU A 249 -3.05 8.79 -19.94
C LEU A 249 -2.90 10.05 -20.81
N GLY A 250 -3.84 10.32 -21.72
CA GLY A 250 -3.90 11.54 -22.50
C GLY A 250 -4.10 12.77 -21.61
N ARG A 251 -5.09 12.71 -20.71
CA ARG A 251 -5.37 13.79 -19.76
C ARG A 251 -4.19 14.10 -18.83
N VAL A 252 -3.52 13.05 -18.31
CA VAL A 252 -2.32 13.25 -17.46
C VAL A 252 -1.20 13.98 -18.23
N ARG A 253 -0.98 13.63 -19.49
CA ARG A 253 0.04 14.31 -20.33
C ARG A 253 -0.30 15.76 -20.63
N GLU A 254 -1.56 16.07 -20.86
CA GLU A 254 -2.02 17.45 -21.08
C GLU A 254 -1.78 18.30 -19.82
N GLU A 255 -2.00 17.75 -18.64
CA GLU A 255 -1.75 18.42 -17.37
C GLU A 255 -0.26 18.62 -17.06
N GLU A 256 0.61 17.71 -17.47
CA GLU A 256 2.06 17.83 -17.30
C GLU A 256 2.69 18.84 -18.30
N ALA A 257 1.97 19.13 -19.38
CA ALA A 257 2.41 20.08 -20.42
C ALA A 257 1.90 21.51 -20.19
N ALA A 258 0.91 21.71 -19.32
CA ALA A 258 0.28 23.01 -18.99
C ALA A 258 0.95 23.67 -17.77
#